data_6e5d9083d8c9b080825bf533a45f9c9d
#
_entry.id   6e5d9083d8c9b080825bf533a45f9c9d
#
_cell.length_a   1.000
_cell.length_b   1.000
_cell.length_c   1.000
_cell.angle_alpha   90.00
_cell.angle_beta   90.00
_cell.angle_gamma   90.00
#
_symmetry.space_group_name_H-M   'P 1'
#
loop_
_entity.id
_entity.type
_entity.pdbx_description
1 polymer ?
#
loop_
_entity_poly.entity_id
_entity_poly.type
_entity_poly.pdbx_seq_one_letter_code
_entity_poly.pdbx_strand_id
1 'polypeptide(L)'
;MTRKVRERSVFQMSSVQFGDRKPKKEDAMGAKKILMLVGDFVEDYEVMVPFQTLQAVGHTVHAVCPGKKAGEKVRTAVHDFEGDQTYSEKPGHNFTLNTTFDEIQAEAYDALVIPGGRAPEYIRLNPAVLAIVQHFAQANKPIAAICHGAQVLAAAGVLSGKACSAYPAVGPDVTRAGGTYVDIPVDKAHVDGNLVTAPAWPAHPDWLAKFLQVLGTKIEP
;
A
#
# COMPACT_ATOMS: atom_id res chain seq x y z
N MET A 1 40.43 -27.75 37.68
CA MET A 1 40.44 -26.84 36.53
C MET A 1 38.99 -26.50 36.18
N THR A 2 38.50 -25.43 36.72
CA THR A 2 37.10 -24.95 36.58
C THR A 2 37.03 -23.82 35.54
N ARG A 3 36.39 -24.09 34.43
CA ARG A 3 36.19 -23.14 33.30
C ARG A 3 35.06 -22.17 33.64
N LYS A 4 35.37 -20.90 33.89
CA LYS A 4 34.39 -19.80 34.00
C LYS A 4 33.73 -19.53 32.66
N VAL A 5 32.42 -19.70 32.58
CA VAL A 5 31.57 -19.23 31.47
C VAL A 5 31.40 -17.74 31.62
N ARG A 6 31.78 -16.95 30.61
CA ARG A 6 31.52 -15.51 30.53
C ARG A 6 30.07 -15.30 30.11
N GLU A 7 29.30 -14.70 30.96
CA GLU A 7 27.98 -14.15 30.63
C GLU A 7 28.11 -13.04 29.60
N ARG A 8 27.35 -13.17 28.51
CA ARG A 8 27.23 -12.12 27.50
C ARG A 8 26.22 -11.10 27.99
N SER A 9 26.64 -9.84 28.11
CA SER A 9 25.78 -8.73 28.47
C SER A 9 24.67 -8.56 27.44
N VAL A 10 23.44 -8.61 27.91
CA VAL A 10 22.25 -8.26 27.13
C VAL A 10 22.28 -6.75 26.90
N PHE A 11 22.28 -6.35 25.64
CA PHE A 11 22.22 -4.95 25.24
C PHE A 11 20.82 -4.42 25.60
N GLN A 12 20.75 -3.65 26.68
CA GLN A 12 19.53 -3.00 27.14
C GLN A 12 19.29 -1.77 26.25
N MET A 13 18.36 -1.89 25.29
CA MET A 13 17.89 -0.75 24.50
C MET A 13 17.17 0.21 25.44
N SER A 14 17.77 1.35 25.74
CA SER A 14 17.10 2.44 26.44
C SER A 14 15.95 2.96 25.57
N SER A 15 14.75 3.01 26.15
CA SER A 15 13.59 3.62 25.56
C SER A 15 13.84 5.11 25.29
N VAL A 16 13.97 5.49 24.03
CA VAL A 16 13.95 6.89 23.63
C VAL A 16 12.50 7.38 23.83
N GLN A 17 12.29 8.19 24.84
CA GLN A 17 11.02 8.91 25.03
C GLN A 17 10.96 10.02 23.98
N PHE A 18 10.14 9.83 22.94
CA PHE A 18 9.70 10.92 22.10
C PHE A 18 8.72 11.78 22.90
N GLY A 19 9.13 13.00 23.22
CA GLY A 19 8.27 13.94 23.91
C GLY A 19 6.99 14.21 23.10
N ASP A 20 5.83 14.09 23.78
CA ASP A 20 4.51 14.46 23.27
C ASP A 20 4.47 15.95 22.89
N ARG A 21 4.90 16.28 21.67
CA ARG A 21 4.51 17.54 21.05
C ARG A 21 3.10 17.36 20.50
N LYS A 22 2.10 17.87 21.24
CA LYS A 22 0.75 18.06 20.66
C LYS A 22 0.89 18.97 19.43
N PRO A 23 0.45 18.53 18.23
CA PRO A 23 0.50 19.38 17.05
C PRO A 23 -0.34 20.63 17.30
N LYS A 24 0.23 21.80 17.02
CA LYS A 24 -0.52 23.07 17.02
C LYS A 24 -1.58 22.98 15.92
N LYS A 25 -2.77 23.52 16.18
CA LYS A 25 -3.96 23.46 15.31
C LYS A 25 -3.75 24.06 13.88
N GLU A 26 -2.60 24.71 13.64
CA GLU A 26 -2.19 25.29 12.35
C GLU A 26 -1.47 24.28 11.44
N ASP A 27 -0.93 23.16 11.98
CA ASP A 27 -0.21 22.16 11.18
C ASP A 27 -1.13 21.17 10.46
N ALA A 28 -2.45 21.30 10.61
CA ALA A 28 -3.47 20.38 10.07
C ALA A 28 -3.91 20.68 8.62
N MET A 29 -3.39 21.74 7.97
CA MET A 29 -3.76 22.09 6.59
C MET A 29 -3.01 21.25 5.54
N GLY A 30 -3.22 19.92 5.54
CA GLY A 30 -2.60 19.04 4.55
C GLY A 30 -2.58 17.56 4.92
N ALA A 31 -2.70 17.23 6.22
CA ALA A 31 -2.73 15.84 6.67
C ALA A 31 -3.97 15.11 6.14
N LYS A 32 -3.77 13.96 5.47
CA LYS A 32 -4.83 13.11 4.93
C LYS A 32 -4.97 11.84 5.75
N LYS A 33 -6.18 11.30 5.79
CA LYS A 33 -6.47 9.98 6.35
C LYS A 33 -6.57 8.98 5.20
N ILE A 34 -5.62 8.07 5.12
CA ILE A 34 -5.43 7.14 4.00
C ILE A 34 -5.79 5.73 4.44
N LEU A 35 -6.62 5.05 3.67
CA LEU A 35 -6.91 3.64 3.84
C LEU A 35 -5.94 2.81 2.99
N MET A 36 -5.38 1.75 3.57
CA MET A 36 -4.53 0.79 2.86
C MET A 36 -5.14 -0.61 2.97
N LEU A 37 -5.51 -1.21 1.83
CA LEU A 37 -6.04 -2.56 1.76
C LEU A 37 -4.89 -3.55 1.57
N VAL A 38 -4.70 -4.44 2.52
CA VAL A 38 -3.65 -5.46 2.49
C VAL A 38 -4.21 -6.86 2.73
N GLY A 39 -3.39 -7.88 2.55
CA GLY A 39 -3.73 -9.28 2.83
C GLY A 39 -2.47 -10.13 3.00
N ASP A 40 -2.63 -11.41 3.35
CA ASP A 40 -1.50 -12.33 3.42
C ASP A 40 -0.82 -12.43 2.03
N PHE A 41 0.50 -12.50 2.02
CA PHE A 41 1.37 -12.50 0.84
C PHE A 41 1.31 -11.21 0.01
N VAL A 42 0.96 -10.07 0.65
CA VAL A 42 1.23 -8.75 0.10
C VAL A 42 2.75 -8.59 -0.12
N GLU A 43 3.14 -7.93 -1.19
CA GLU A 43 4.56 -7.67 -1.44
C GLU A 43 5.15 -6.79 -0.32
N ASP A 44 6.31 -7.21 0.23
CA ASP A 44 6.91 -6.64 1.44
C ASP A 44 7.23 -5.14 1.28
N TYR A 45 7.91 -4.75 0.19
CA TYR A 45 8.21 -3.34 -0.08
C TYR A 45 6.95 -2.53 -0.39
N GLU A 46 5.99 -3.14 -1.12
CA GLU A 46 4.78 -2.41 -1.54
C GLU A 46 3.82 -2.10 -0.40
N VAL A 47 3.95 -2.78 0.74
CA VAL A 47 3.25 -2.39 1.97
C VAL A 47 4.11 -1.51 2.86
N MET A 48 5.38 -1.86 3.12
CA MET A 48 6.22 -1.18 4.09
C MET A 48 6.60 0.24 3.66
N VAL A 49 7.07 0.40 2.41
CA VAL A 49 7.56 1.68 1.92
C VAL A 49 6.45 2.73 1.85
N PRO A 50 5.30 2.51 1.18
CA PRO A 50 4.24 3.52 1.16
C PRO A 50 3.64 3.77 2.54
N PHE A 51 3.48 2.76 3.39
CA PHE A 51 2.97 2.94 4.75
C PHE A 51 3.85 3.90 5.55
N GLN A 52 5.15 3.68 5.57
CA GLN A 52 6.10 4.50 6.32
C GLN A 52 6.30 5.89 5.68
N THR A 53 6.39 5.96 4.35
CA THR A 53 6.57 7.24 3.64
C THR A 53 5.39 8.17 3.87
N LEU A 54 4.16 7.68 3.73
CA LEU A 54 2.96 8.50 3.93
C LEU A 54 2.84 9.00 5.36
N GLN A 55 3.23 8.19 6.34
CA GLN A 55 3.30 8.63 7.75
C GLN A 55 4.44 9.66 7.98
N ALA A 56 5.61 9.45 7.37
CA ALA A 56 6.75 10.35 7.51
C ALA A 56 6.46 11.77 7.01
N VAL A 57 5.57 11.90 6.01
CA VAL A 57 5.13 13.21 5.50
C VAL A 57 3.86 13.74 6.18
N GLY A 58 3.45 13.13 7.30
CA GLY A 58 2.40 13.65 8.19
C GLY A 58 0.99 13.12 7.93
N HIS A 59 0.79 12.13 7.04
CA HIS A 59 -0.52 11.50 6.85
C HIS A 59 -0.82 10.43 7.90
N THR A 60 -2.09 10.19 8.17
CA THR A 60 -2.55 9.03 8.94
C THR A 60 -2.86 7.88 7.99
N VAL A 61 -2.21 6.73 8.16
CA VAL A 61 -2.44 5.54 7.33
C VAL A 61 -3.05 4.43 8.19
N HIS A 62 -4.24 3.97 7.80
CA HIS A 62 -4.90 2.81 8.39
C HIS A 62 -4.81 1.62 7.44
N ALA A 63 -4.07 0.60 7.85
CA ALA A 63 -3.90 -0.64 7.09
C ALA A 63 -4.82 -1.73 7.64
N VAL A 64 -5.60 -2.33 6.75
CA VAL A 64 -6.63 -3.31 7.09
C VAL A 64 -6.59 -4.52 6.18
N CYS A 65 -7.00 -5.67 6.70
CA CYS A 65 -7.16 -6.92 5.98
C CYS A 65 -8.54 -7.52 6.26
N PRO A 66 -9.31 -7.94 5.25
CA PRO A 66 -10.59 -8.63 5.47
C PRO A 66 -10.45 -9.80 6.44
N GLY A 67 -11.34 -9.86 7.44
CA GLY A 67 -11.35 -10.91 8.46
C GLY A 67 -10.28 -10.81 9.54
N LYS A 68 -9.49 -9.72 9.58
CA LYS A 68 -8.46 -9.49 10.59
C LYS A 68 -8.70 -8.19 11.37
N LYS A 69 -8.16 -8.14 12.58
CA LYS A 69 -8.28 -7.03 13.54
C LYS A 69 -6.96 -6.26 13.69
N ALA A 70 -7.05 -5.07 14.23
CA ALA A 70 -5.89 -4.30 14.68
C ALA A 70 -5.00 -5.13 15.62
N GLY A 71 -3.69 -5.06 15.42
CA GLY A 71 -2.69 -5.85 16.15
C GLY A 71 -2.38 -7.22 15.54
N GLU A 72 -3.25 -7.77 14.70
CA GLU A 72 -2.94 -8.99 13.95
C GLU A 72 -1.96 -8.71 12.82
N LYS A 73 -1.32 -9.77 12.33
CA LYS A 73 -0.33 -9.67 11.25
C LYS A 73 -0.84 -10.28 9.96
N VAL A 74 -0.45 -9.68 8.84
CA VAL A 74 -0.42 -10.33 7.53
C VAL A 74 1.00 -10.80 7.25
N ARG A 75 1.12 -11.97 6.63
CA ARG A 75 2.40 -12.42 6.08
C ARG A 75 2.72 -11.55 4.87
N THR A 76 3.95 -11.09 4.78
CA THR A 76 4.44 -10.44 3.57
C THR A 76 5.30 -11.41 2.77
N ALA A 77 5.45 -11.14 1.48
CA ALA A 77 6.31 -11.90 0.60
C ALA A 77 7.23 -10.96 -0.18
N VAL A 78 8.49 -11.37 -0.33
CA VAL A 78 9.47 -10.69 -1.17
C VAL A 78 9.40 -11.30 -2.56
N HIS A 79 9.10 -10.50 -3.57
CA HIS A 79 9.02 -10.91 -4.96
C HIS A 79 10.19 -10.32 -5.74
N ASP A 80 11.13 -11.17 -6.11
CA ASP A 80 12.35 -10.81 -6.84
C ASP A 80 12.32 -11.29 -8.30
N PHE A 81 12.99 -10.54 -9.17
CA PHE A 81 13.18 -10.87 -10.58
C PHE A 81 14.58 -11.47 -10.74
N GLU A 82 14.68 -12.80 -10.61
CA GLU A 82 15.95 -13.54 -10.59
C GLU A 82 16.36 -14.10 -11.97
N GLY A 83 15.69 -13.68 -13.05
CA GLY A 83 16.01 -14.07 -14.43
C GLY A 83 15.11 -15.17 -15.01
N ASP A 84 14.19 -15.69 -14.22
CA ASP A 84 13.16 -16.61 -14.69
C ASP A 84 12.05 -15.89 -15.46
N GLN A 85 11.13 -16.66 -16.07
CA GLN A 85 9.97 -16.09 -16.79
C GLN A 85 8.97 -15.38 -15.87
N THR A 86 9.07 -15.58 -14.56
CA THR A 86 8.26 -14.97 -13.52
C THR A 86 9.13 -14.62 -12.31
N TYR A 87 8.53 -13.98 -11.32
CA TYR A 87 9.22 -13.63 -10.06
C TYR A 87 9.30 -14.83 -9.13
N SER A 88 10.34 -14.86 -8.29
CA SER A 88 10.44 -15.74 -7.13
C SER A 88 9.62 -15.18 -5.96
N GLU A 89 9.28 -16.03 -4.99
CA GLU A 89 8.59 -15.61 -3.76
C GLU A 89 9.34 -16.14 -2.53
N LYS A 90 9.70 -15.25 -1.62
CA LYS A 90 10.36 -15.57 -0.34
C LYS A 90 9.56 -14.94 0.81
N PRO A 91 9.57 -15.50 2.05
CA PRO A 91 8.94 -14.85 3.20
C PRO A 91 9.54 -13.46 3.47
N GLY A 92 8.67 -12.46 3.69
CA GLY A 92 9.04 -11.12 4.11
C GLY A 92 8.96 -10.93 5.64
N HIS A 93 8.92 -9.67 6.09
CA HIS A 93 9.00 -9.28 7.50
C HIS A 93 7.71 -9.48 8.30
N ASN A 94 6.59 -9.73 7.66
CA ASN A 94 5.22 -9.63 8.19
C ASN A 94 4.84 -8.18 8.58
N PHE A 95 3.61 -7.82 8.31
CA PHE A 95 3.11 -6.48 8.55
C PHE A 95 2.01 -6.52 9.63
N THR A 96 2.10 -5.65 10.64
CA THR A 96 1.09 -5.54 11.69
C THR A 96 0.01 -4.54 11.28
N LEU A 97 -1.24 -4.99 11.28
CA LEU A 97 -2.40 -4.14 11.03
C LEU A 97 -2.62 -3.17 12.19
N ASN A 98 -2.95 -1.93 11.87
CA ASN A 98 -3.21 -0.90 12.88
C ASN A 98 -4.69 -0.53 13.00
N THR A 99 -5.56 -1.16 12.20
CA THR A 99 -7.01 -0.91 12.21
C THR A 99 -7.75 -2.21 11.89
N THR A 100 -8.95 -2.39 12.47
CA THR A 100 -9.84 -3.53 12.24
C THR A 100 -10.63 -3.31 10.95
N PHE A 101 -10.69 -4.32 10.06
CA PHE A 101 -11.38 -4.20 8.77
C PHE A 101 -12.88 -3.89 8.93
N ASP A 102 -13.56 -4.59 9.84
CA ASP A 102 -15.02 -4.46 10.00
C ASP A 102 -15.45 -3.13 10.66
N GLU A 103 -14.49 -2.32 11.15
CA GLU A 103 -14.73 -1.00 11.73
C GLU A 103 -14.53 0.14 10.72
N ILE A 104 -14.19 -0.19 9.46
CA ILE A 104 -13.92 0.81 8.41
C ILE A 104 -15.23 1.45 7.92
N GLN A 105 -15.19 2.78 7.86
CA GLN A 105 -16.15 3.60 7.14
C GLN A 105 -15.39 4.34 6.04
N ALA A 106 -15.59 3.93 4.77
CA ALA A 106 -14.81 4.43 3.64
C ALA A 106 -14.93 5.96 3.45
N GLU A 107 -16.06 6.52 3.86
CA GLU A 107 -16.35 7.95 3.81
C GLU A 107 -15.38 8.79 4.65
N ALA A 108 -14.88 8.21 5.74
CA ALA A 108 -13.99 8.87 6.70
C ALA A 108 -12.53 8.97 6.20
N TYR A 109 -12.23 8.47 4.99
CA TYR A 109 -10.89 8.48 4.41
C TYR A 109 -10.82 9.37 3.19
N ASP A 110 -9.67 10.01 3.00
CA ASP A 110 -9.40 10.93 1.89
C ASP A 110 -8.85 10.20 0.66
N ALA A 111 -8.16 9.08 0.84
CA ALA A 111 -7.51 8.33 -0.24
C ALA A 111 -7.37 6.85 0.09
N LEU A 112 -7.12 6.04 -0.97
CA LEU A 112 -6.97 4.60 -0.91
C LEU A 112 -5.62 4.16 -1.49
N VAL A 113 -4.94 3.21 -0.83
CA VAL A 113 -3.72 2.56 -1.32
C VAL A 113 -3.96 1.05 -1.42
N ILE A 114 -3.56 0.46 -2.55
CA ILE A 114 -3.70 -0.97 -2.82
C ILE A 114 -2.35 -1.53 -3.29
N PRO A 115 -1.55 -2.11 -2.38
CA PRO A 115 -0.32 -2.83 -2.72
C PRO A 115 -0.59 -4.10 -3.54
N GLY A 116 0.46 -4.66 -4.11
CA GLY A 116 0.40 -5.89 -4.87
C GLY A 116 0.83 -7.15 -4.10
N GLY A 117 1.71 -7.94 -4.69
CA GLY A 117 1.95 -9.32 -4.27
C GLY A 117 0.78 -10.22 -4.61
N ARG A 118 0.60 -11.34 -3.89
CA ARG A 118 -0.53 -12.26 -4.10
C ARG A 118 -1.82 -11.85 -3.38
N ALA A 119 -1.76 -10.94 -2.41
CA ALA A 119 -2.93 -10.49 -1.65
C ALA A 119 -4.10 -10.06 -2.55
N PRO A 120 -3.91 -9.26 -3.61
CA PRO A 120 -4.98 -8.87 -4.52
C PRO A 120 -5.75 -10.02 -5.16
N GLU A 121 -5.11 -11.17 -5.39
CA GLU A 121 -5.75 -12.33 -6.05
C GLU A 121 -6.97 -12.84 -5.28
N TYR A 122 -6.96 -12.74 -3.95
CA TYR A 122 -8.06 -13.25 -3.12
C TYR A 122 -8.87 -12.14 -2.44
N ILE A 123 -8.26 -10.99 -2.04
CA ILE A 123 -9.06 -9.92 -1.43
C ILE A 123 -10.06 -9.33 -2.42
N ARG A 124 -9.78 -9.38 -3.73
CA ARG A 124 -10.73 -8.98 -4.80
C ARG A 124 -12.00 -9.83 -4.85
N LEU A 125 -12.04 -10.96 -4.17
CA LEU A 125 -13.23 -11.80 -4.05
C LEU A 125 -14.16 -11.36 -2.91
N ASN A 126 -13.71 -10.44 -2.05
CA ASN A 126 -14.50 -9.96 -0.92
C ASN A 126 -15.39 -8.78 -1.34
N PRO A 127 -16.74 -8.91 -1.24
CA PRO A 127 -17.65 -7.84 -1.67
C PRO A 127 -17.45 -6.51 -0.92
N ALA A 128 -17.07 -6.55 0.36
CA ALA A 128 -16.82 -5.33 1.14
C ALA A 128 -15.56 -4.59 0.63
N VAL A 129 -14.51 -5.31 0.21
CA VAL A 129 -13.35 -4.71 -0.45
C VAL A 129 -13.75 -4.01 -1.74
N LEU A 130 -14.55 -4.68 -2.57
CA LEU A 130 -15.02 -4.10 -3.84
C LEU A 130 -15.89 -2.86 -3.60
N ALA A 131 -16.77 -2.88 -2.60
CA ALA A 131 -17.60 -1.74 -2.24
C ALA A 131 -16.76 -0.54 -1.76
N ILE A 132 -15.68 -0.78 -0.97
CA ILE A 132 -14.73 0.25 -0.56
C ILE A 132 -14.10 0.90 -1.81
N VAL A 133 -13.55 0.10 -2.73
CA VAL A 133 -12.91 0.61 -3.95
C VAL A 133 -13.88 1.42 -4.81
N GLN A 134 -15.11 0.92 -4.99
CA GLN A 134 -16.18 1.60 -5.71
C GLN A 134 -16.52 2.95 -5.07
N HIS A 135 -16.58 3.03 -3.74
CA HIS A 135 -16.83 4.29 -3.03
C HIS A 135 -15.76 5.34 -3.36
N PHE A 136 -14.46 5.00 -3.29
CA PHE A 136 -13.38 5.94 -3.61
C PHE A 136 -13.45 6.40 -5.06
N ALA A 137 -13.71 5.51 -6.00
CA ALA A 137 -13.84 5.84 -7.42
C ALA A 137 -15.05 6.74 -7.70
N GLN A 138 -16.22 6.43 -7.15
CA GLN A 138 -17.45 7.22 -7.31
C GLN A 138 -17.34 8.60 -6.65
N ALA A 139 -16.69 8.68 -5.50
CA ALA A 139 -16.43 9.93 -4.80
C ALA A 139 -15.26 10.75 -5.43
N ASN A 140 -14.66 10.23 -6.51
CA ASN A 140 -13.49 10.81 -7.17
C ASN A 140 -12.33 11.10 -6.20
N LYS A 141 -12.18 10.26 -5.16
CA LYS A 141 -11.07 10.34 -4.21
C LYS A 141 -9.80 9.70 -4.79
N PRO A 142 -8.60 10.17 -4.41
CA PRO A 142 -7.34 9.58 -4.86
C PRO A 142 -7.23 8.08 -4.57
N ILE A 143 -6.81 7.33 -5.57
CA ILE A 143 -6.51 5.89 -5.46
C ILE A 143 -5.11 5.66 -5.99
N ALA A 144 -4.26 5.01 -5.20
CA ALA A 144 -2.94 4.55 -5.62
C ALA A 144 -2.90 3.02 -5.60
N ALA A 145 -2.59 2.39 -6.74
CA ALA A 145 -2.44 0.95 -6.83
C ALA A 145 -1.12 0.60 -7.53
N ILE A 146 -0.51 -0.50 -7.11
CA ILE A 146 0.78 -0.93 -7.65
C ILE A 146 0.77 -2.43 -7.92
N CYS A 147 1.51 -2.87 -8.94
CA CYS A 147 1.74 -4.28 -9.25
C CYS A 147 0.40 -5.03 -9.47
N HIS A 148 0.13 -6.07 -8.68
CA HIS A 148 -1.13 -6.82 -8.73
C HIS A 148 -2.32 -6.07 -8.08
N GLY A 149 -2.09 -4.94 -7.41
CA GLY A 149 -3.17 -4.12 -6.84
C GLY A 149 -4.25 -3.71 -7.85
N ALA A 150 -3.89 -3.57 -9.13
CA ALA A 150 -4.82 -3.30 -10.22
C ALA A 150 -5.87 -4.39 -10.43
N GLN A 151 -5.65 -5.64 -9.98
CA GLN A 151 -6.66 -6.70 -10.03
C GLN A 151 -7.88 -6.38 -9.17
N VAL A 152 -7.69 -5.68 -8.03
CA VAL A 152 -8.79 -5.26 -7.18
C VAL A 152 -9.60 -4.16 -7.86
N LEU A 153 -8.94 -3.22 -8.56
CA LEU A 153 -9.60 -2.19 -9.36
C LEU A 153 -10.41 -2.80 -10.51
N ALA A 154 -9.84 -3.77 -11.21
CA ALA A 154 -10.52 -4.49 -12.29
C ALA A 154 -11.76 -5.23 -11.79
N ALA A 155 -11.65 -5.96 -10.67
CA ALA A 155 -12.76 -6.69 -10.06
C ALA A 155 -13.86 -5.75 -9.52
N ALA A 156 -13.49 -4.56 -9.03
CA ALA A 156 -14.45 -3.55 -8.59
C ALA A 156 -15.17 -2.84 -9.76
N GLY A 157 -14.73 -3.05 -11.02
CA GLY A 157 -15.35 -2.46 -12.21
C GLY A 157 -15.08 -0.96 -12.37
N VAL A 158 -13.99 -0.45 -11.77
CA VAL A 158 -13.68 1.00 -11.75
C VAL A 158 -12.67 1.44 -12.82
N LEU A 159 -12.22 0.53 -13.68
CA LEU A 159 -11.24 0.80 -14.73
C LEU A 159 -11.84 1.18 -16.09
N SER A 160 -13.16 1.13 -16.26
CA SER A 160 -13.79 1.48 -17.53
C SER A 160 -13.45 2.92 -17.95
N GLY A 161 -12.83 3.07 -19.12
CA GLY A 161 -12.38 4.36 -19.65
C GLY A 161 -11.18 4.99 -18.93
N LYS A 162 -10.49 4.23 -18.08
CA LYS A 162 -9.28 4.67 -17.37
C LYS A 162 -8.02 4.07 -17.98
N ALA A 163 -6.94 4.83 -17.96
CA ALA A 163 -5.59 4.35 -18.25
C ALA A 163 -4.94 3.86 -16.94
N CYS A 164 -4.41 2.63 -16.95
CA CYS A 164 -3.89 1.96 -15.77
C CYS A 164 -2.62 1.17 -16.11
N SER A 165 -1.54 1.44 -15.40
CA SER A 165 -0.35 0.59 -15.39
C SER A 165 -0.46 -0.44 -14.27
N ALA A 166 0.18 -1.59 -14.45
CA ALA A 166 0.18 -2.69 -13.49
C ALA A 166 1.38 -3.61 -13.79
N TYR A 167 1.60 -4.62 -12.93
CA TYR A 167 2.48 -5.72 -13.30
C TYR A 167 2.05 -6.29 -14.67
N PRO A 168 2.99 -6.58 -15.60
CA PRO A 168 2.64 -6.91 -16.98
C PRO A 168 1.61 -8.04 -17.13
N ALA A 169 1.70 -9.08 -16.29
CA ALA A 169 0.74 -10.19 -16.30
C ALA A 169 -0.70 -9.81 -15.89
N VAL A 170 -0.89 -8.63 -15.28
CA VAL A 170 -2.20 -8.07 -14.91
C VAL A 170 -2.79 -7.19 -16.04
N GLY A 171 -2.00 -6.87 -17.06
CA GLY A 171 -2.48 -6.10 -18.22
C GLY A 171 -3.78 -6.64 -18.85
N PRO A 172 -3.93 -7.97 -19.05
CA PRO A 172 -5.19 -8.56 -19.51
C PRO A 172 -6.39 -8.30 -18.59
N ASP A 173 -6.20 -8.26 -17.25
CA ASP A 173 -7.28 -7.93 -16.32
C ASP A 173 -7.74 -6.48 -16.50
N VAL A 174 -6.78 -5.53 -16.65
CA VAL A 174 -7.06 -4.11 -16.91
C VAL A 174 -7.88 -3.95 -18.20
N THR A 175 -7.43 -4.59 -19.29
CA THR A 175 -8.09 -4.50 -20.60
C THR A 175 -9.51 -5.10 -20.57
N ARG A 176 -9.68 -6.27 -19.96
CA ARG A 176 -10.99 -6.92 -19.84
C ARG A 176 -11.97 -6.13 -18.96
N ALA A 177 -11.45 -5.35 -17.99
CA ALA A 177 -12.26 -4.44 -17.18
C ALA A 177 -12.64 -3.13 -17.92
N GLY A 178 -12.32 -3.00 -19.21
CA GLY A 178 -12.62 -1.81 -20.02
C GLY A 178 -11.62 -0.67 -19.86
N GLY A 179 -10.48 -0.91 -19.20
CA GLY A 179 -9.38 0.02 -19.07
C GLY A 179 -8.39 -0.06 -20.22
N THR A 180 -7.55 0.97 -20.34
CA THR A 180 -6.38 0.97 -21.23
C THR A 180 -5.16 0.58 -20.42
N TYR A 181 -4.56 -0.59 -20.69
CA TYR A 181 -3.29 -0.96 -20.06
C TYR A 181 -2.16 -0.09 -20.62
N VAL A 182 -1.41 0.55 -19.73
CA VAL A 182 -0.27 1.41 -20.06
C VAL A 182 1.02 0.68 -19.69
N ASP A 183 1.73 0.20 -20.71
CA ASP A 183 3.05 -0.40 -20.55
C ASP A 183 4.10 0.69 -20.42
N ILE A 184 4.73 0.78 -19.26
CA ILE A 184 5.73 1.80 -18.90
C ILE A 184 6.96 1.15 -18.25
N PRO A 185 8.12 1.83 -18.21
CA PRO A 185 9.29 1.34 -17.50
C PRO A 185 8.96 0.97 -16.05
N VAL A 186 9.60 -0.08 -15.53
CA VAL A 186 9.31 -0.68 -14.22
C VAL A 186 9.51 0.31 -13.05
N ASP A 187 10.31 1.38 -13.25
CA ASP A 187 10.61 2.44 -12.28
C ASP A 187 9.70 3.68 -12.43
N LYS A 188 8.67 3.62 -13.28
CA LYS A 188 7.76 4.73 -13.56
C LYS A 188 6.35 4.46 -13.06
N ALA A 189 5.60 5.53 -12.88
CA ALA A 189 4.18 5.48 -12.53
C ALA A 189 3.35 6.26 -13.56
N HIS A 190 2.08 5.87 -13.68
CA HIS A 190 1.09 6.53 -14.53
C HIS A 190 0.02 7.22 -13.68
N VAL A 191 -0.46 8.38 -14.15
CA VAL A 191 -1.54 9.14 -13.50
C VAL A 191 -2.68 9.33 -14.51
N ASP A 192 -3.88 8.93 -14.13
CA ASP A 192 -5.12 9.24 -14.83
C ASP A 192 -6.11 9.91 -13.85
N GLY A 193 -6.11 11.24 -13.86
CA GLY A 193 -6.88 12.02 -12.88
C GLY A 193 -6.46 11.71 -11.44
N ASN A 194 -7.35 11.13 -10.65
CA ASN A 194 -7.08 10.75 -9.27
C ASN A 194 -6.57 9.30 -9.11
N LEU A 195 -6.35 8.57 -10.20
CA LEU A 195 -5.80 7.21 -10.19
C LEU A 195 -4.30 7.26 -10.48
N VAL A 196 -3.49 6.75 -9.55
CA VAL A 196 -2.03 6.65 -9.68
C VAL A 196 -1.63 5.19 -9.65
N THR A 197 -1.02 4.69 -10.74
CA THR A 197 -0.70 3.26 -10.87
C THR A 197 0.75 3.05 -11.30
N ALA A 198 1.32 1.89 -10.94
CA ALA A 198 2.70 1.55 -11.26
C ALA A 198 2.88 0.02 -11.44
N PRO A 199 3.92 -0.41 -12.21
CA PRO A 199 4.14 -1.81 -12.51
C PRO A 199 4.59 -2.65 -11.32
N ALA A 200 5.52 -2.15 -10.51
CA ALA A 200 6.13 -2.91 -9.40
C ALA A 200 6.92 -1.99 -8.46
N TRP A 201 7.40 -2.52 -7.35
CA TRP A 201 8.13 -1.81 -6.29
C TRP A 201 9.31 -0.92 -6.75
N PRO A 202 10.04 -1.15 -7.86
CA PRO A 202 11.05 -0.19 -8.31
C PRO A 202 10.49 1.19 -8.65
N ALA A 203 9.18 1.29 -8.91
CA ALA A 203 8.50 2.55 -9.18
C ALA A 203 8.18 3.37 -7.93
N HIS A 204 8.42 2.90 -6.72
CA HIS A 204 8.03 3.59 -5.48
C HIS A 204 8.39 5.08 -5.45
N PRO A 205 9.60 5.52 -5.86
CA PRO A 205 9.93 6.94 -5.83
C PRO A 205 9.01 7.79 -6.72
N ASP A 206 8.76 7.35 -7.95
CA ASP A 206 7.92 8.06 -8.91
C ASP A 206 6.42 7.93 -8.55
N TRP A 207 6.00 6.74 -8.13
CA TRP A 207 4.62 6.45 -7.74
C TRP A 207 4.18 7.24 -6.51
N LEU A 208 5.01 7.26 -5.46
CA LEU A 208 4.73 8.01 -4.24
C LEU A 208 4.79 9.52 -4.48
N ALA A 209 5.77 10.01 -5.26
CA ALA A 209 5.84 11.43 -5.61
C ALA A 209 4.56 11.90 -6.32
N LYS A 210 4.08 11.13 -7.31
CA LYS A 210 2.84 11.43 -8.04
C LYS A 210 1.60 11.30 -7.15
N PHE A 211 1.56 10.29 -6.27
CA PHE A 211 0.45 10.15 -5.33
C PHE A 211 0.38 11.33 -4.35
N LEU A 212 1.51 11.76 -3.79
CA LEU A 212 1.59 12.93 -2.92
C LEU A 212 1.15 14.21 -3.65
N GLN A 213 1.51 14.37 -4.94
CA GLN A 213 1.01 15.47 -5.76
C GLN A 213 -0.51 15.46 -5.91
N VAL A 214 -1.10 14.28 -6.21
CA VAL A 214 -2.56 14.11 -6.33
C VAL A 214 -3.26 14.36 -5.00
N LEU A 215 -2.64 14.01 -3.87
CA LEU A 215 -3.14 14.33 -2.52
C LEU A 215 -3.06 15.82 -2.19
N GLY A 216 -2.34 16.62 -2.98
CA GLY A 216 -2.06 18.03 -2.69
C GLY A 216 -1.07 18.22 -1.54
N THR A 217 -0.26 17.21 -1.24
CA THR A 217 0.76 17.26 -0.19
C THR A 217 1.91 18.15 -0.63
N LYS A 218 2.25 19.14 0.21
CA LYS A 218 3.43 20.00 0.01
C LYS A 218 4.54 19.49 0.91
N ILE A 219 5.70 19.23 0.33
CA ILE A 219 6.93 18.92 1.06
C ILE A 219 7.83 20.13 0.91
N GLU A 220 8.05 20.85 2.01
CA GLU A 220 9.01 21.95 2.06
C GLU A 220 10.34 21.38 2.55
N PRO A 221 11.44 21.52 1.77
CA PRO A 221 12.76 21.01 2.15
C PRO A 221 13.38 21.76 3.32
#